data_0bad5151ff89083b38904fc3b9cb05fd
#
_entry.id   0bad5151ff89083b38904fc3b9cb05fd
#
_cell.length_a   1.000
_cell.length_b   1.000
_cell.length_c   1.000
_cell.angle_alpha   90.00
_cell.angle_beta   90.00
_cell.angle_gamma   90.00
#
_symmetry.space_group_name_H-M   'P 1'
#
loop_
_entity.id
_entity.type
_entity.pdbx_description
1 polymer ?
#
loop_
_entity_poly.entity_id
_entity_poly.type
_entity_poly.pdbx_seq_one_letter_code
_entity_poly.pdbx_strand_id
1 'polypeptide(L)'
;MAKINLVRIDSRLIHGQVITKWLKMSGANRIIIVDDELAKDDFMSIIYTTAAPKDVSVEILSVEDAKKGWMENELGNGNLLILFKDIKTCYELKNEGVNIENIQIGGLP
;
A
#
# COMPACT_ATOMS: atom_id res chain seq x y z
N MET A 1 16.43 1.88 -4.27
CA MET A 1 15.27 2.73 -4.54
C MET A 1 14.10 1.91 -5.00
N ALA A 2 12.99 1.99 -4.28
CA ALA A 2 11.80 1.25 -4.65
C ALA A 2 11.09 1.93 -5.82
N LYS A 3 10.39 1.13 -6.61
CA LYS A 3 9.57 1.64 -7.70
C LYS A 3 8.10 1.41 -7.37
N ILE A 4 7.30 2.44 -7.45
CA ILE A 4 5.84 2.32 -7.26
C ILE A 4 5.23 1.89 -8.59
N ASN A 5 4.84 0.63 -8.67
CA ASN A 5 4.30 0.06 -9.92
C ASN A 5 2.79 0.26 -10.04
N LEU A 6 2.08 0.31 -8.93
CA LEU A 6 0.64 0.46 -8.92
C LEU A 6 0.17 1.06 -7.60
N VAL A 7 -0.78 1.99 -7.69
CA VAL A 7 -1.47 2.55 -6.53
C VAL A 7 -2.96 2.26 -6.69
N ARG A 8 -3.58 1.68 -5.67
CA ARG A 8 -5.02 1.42 -5.69
C ARG A 8 -5.68 1.98 -4.44
N ILE A 9 -6.88 2.50 -4.63
CA ILE A 9 -7.75 2.91 -3.54
C ILE A 9 -8.91 1.93 -3.52
N ASP A 10 -9.00 1.14 -2.45
CA ASP A 10 -10.03 0.12 -2.32
C ASP A 10 -10.32 -0.10 -0.84
N SER A 11 -11.57 0.14 -0.43
CA SER A 11 -11.97 0.03 0.98
C SER A 11 -11.75 -1.37 1.56
N ARG A 12 -11.66 -2.38 0.71
CA ARG A 12 -11.44 -3.77 1.15
C ARG A 12 -9.96 -4.12 1.30
N LEU A 13 -9.06 -3.29 0.79
CA LEU A 13 -7.61 -3.51 0.82
C LEU A 13 -7.25 -4.89 0.23
N ILE A 14 -6.56 -5.75 1.02
CA ILE A 14 -6.23 -7.09 0.57
C ILE A 14 -7.45 -7.98 0.80
N HIS A 15 -8.00 -8.54 -0.26
CA HIS A 15 -9.17 -9.41 -0.15
C HIS A 15 -9.20 -10.46 -1.25
N GLY A 16 -9.46 -11.71 -0.85
CA GLY A 16 -9.65 -12.82 -1.77
C GLY A 16 -8.50 -12.98 -2.76
N GLN A 17 -8.82 -13.51 -3.91
CA GLN A 17 -7.84 -13.77 -4.97
C GLN A 17 -7.55 -12.55 -5.84
N VAL A 18 -8.25 -11.45 -5.63
CA VAL A 18 -8.09 -10.25 -6.44
C VAL A 18 -6.69 -9.67 -6.26
N ILE A 19 -6.13 -9.79 -5.05
CA ILE A 19 -4.76 -9.31 -4.79
C ILE A 19 -3.73 -10.00 -5.69
N THR A 20 -3.90 -11.28 -5.96
CA THR A 20 -3.01 -12.02 -6.84
C THR A 20 -3.02 -11.45 -8.26
N LYS A 21 -4.20 -11.07 -8.72
CA LYS A 21 -4.35 -10.44 -10.04
C LYS A 21 -3.62 -9.09 -10.09
N TRP A 22 -3.78 -8.26 -9.07
CA TRP A 22 -3.09 -6.96 -9.04
C TRP A 22 -1.58 -7.12 -8.99
N LEU A 23 -1.08 -8.10 -8.25
CA LEU A 23 0.34 -8.37 -8.17
C LEU A 23 0.91 -8.80 -9.52
N LYS A 24 0.21 -9.70 -10.22
CA LYS A 24 0.63 -10.12 -11.56
C LYS A 24 0.63 -8.97 -12.54
N MET A 25 -0.42 -8.16 -12.50
CA MET A 25 -0.60 -7.04 -13.42
C MET A 25 0.46 -5.97 -13.21
N SER A 26 0.83 -5.71 -11.99
CA SER A 26 1.78 -4.65 -11.63
C SER A 26 3.23 -5.09 -11.60
N GLY A 27 3.48 -6.39 -11.45
CA GLY A 27 4.83 -6.89 -11.23
C GLY A 27 5.38 -6.57 -9.86
N ALA A 28 4.53 -6.16 -8.92
CA ALA A 28 4.97 -5.81 -7.58
C ALA A 28 5.32 -7.03 -6.74
N ASN A 29 6.30 -6.88 -5.87
CA ASN A 29 6.70 -7.92 -4.91
C ASN A 29 6.60 -7.44 -3.46
N ARG A 30 6.17 -6.21 -3.25
CA ARG A 30 5.92 -5.66 -1.92
C ARG A 30 4.59 -4.91 -1.93
N ILE A 31 3.80 -5.12 -0.88
CA ILE A 31 2.55 -4.39 -0.70
C ILE A 31 2.72 -3.47 0.49
N ILE A 32 2.41 -2.19 0.31
CA ILE A 32 2.38 -1.22 1.40
C ILE A 32 0.97 -0.69 1.54
N ILE A 33 0.39 -0.91 2.71
CA ILE A 33 -0.92 -0.36 3.07
C ILE A 33 -0.68 0.90 3.87
N VAL A 34 -1.22 2.02 3.43
CA VAL A 34 -1.09 3.29 4.14
C VAL A 34 -2.42 3.65 4.77
N ASP A 35 -2.49 3.58 6.09
CA ASP A 35 -3.72 3.88 6.84
C ASP A 35 -3.37 4.09 8.31
N ASP A 36 -3.71 5.26 8.84
CA ASP A 36 -3.35 5.62 10.20
C ASP A 36 -4.01 4.72 11.26
N GLU A 37 -5.27 4.37 11.05
CA GLU A 37 -5.99 3.51 12.00
C GLU A 37 -5.45 2.09 12.00
N LEU A 38 -5.22 1.53 10.81
CA LEU A 38 -4.67 0.19 10.70
C LEU A 38 -3.25 0.10 11.26
N ALA A 39 -2.46 1.14 11.10
CA ALA A 39 -1.10 1.16 11.61
C ALA A 39 -1.06 1.05 13.14
N LYS A 40 -2.16 1.43 13.81
CA LYS A 40 -2.30 1.33 15.27
C LYS A 40 -3.01 0.06 15.72
N ASP A 41 -3.57 -0.71 14.81
CA ASP A 41 -4.37 -1.89 15.11
C ASP A 41 -3.54 -3.15 14.90
N ASP A 42 -2.93 -3.64 15.97
CA ASP A 42 -2.05 -4.80 15.91
C ASP A 42 -2.76 -6.05 15.42
N PHE A 43 -4.01 -6.23 15.81
CA PHE A 43 -4.78 -7.41 15.41
C PHE A 43 -5.05 -7.42 13.90
N MET A 44 -5.55 -6.30 13.37
CA MET A 44 -5.82 -6.21 11.94
C MET A 44 -4.53 -6.23 11.12
N SER A 45 -3.45 -5.66 11.66
CA SER A 45 -2.14 -5.72 10.99
C SER A 45 -1.68 -7.15 10.80
N ILE A 46 -1.84 -7.99 11.82
CA ILE A 46 -1.50 -9.42 11.70
C ILE A 46 -2.34 -10.08 10.62
N ILE A 47 -3.64 -9.80 10.57
CA ILE A 47 -4.53 -10.39 9.58
C ILE A 47 -4.07 -10.03 8.16
N TYR A 48 -3.78 -8.76 7.90
CA TYR A 48 -3.36 -8.34 6.57
C TYR A 48 -1.98 -8.85 6.19
N THR A 49 -1.02 -8.82 7.12
CA THR A 49 0.33 -9.30 6.82
C THR A 49 0.38 -10.80 6.57
N THR A 50 -0.49 -11.58 7.24
CA THR A 50 -0.57 -13.03 7.01
C THR A 50 -1.37 -13.40 5.76
N ALA A 51 -2.15 -12.47 5.22
CA ALA A 51 -2.92 -12.71 3.99
C ALA A 51 -2.05 -12.59 2.73
N ALA A 52 -0.80 -12.20 2.86
CA ALA A 52 0.09 -12.00 1.72
C ALA A 52 0.35 -13.32 0.99
N PRO A 53 0.37 -13.30 -0.34
CA PRO A 53 0.83 -14.45 -1.10
C PRO A 53 2.29 -14.78 -0.80
N LYS A 54 2.69 -16.01 -1.13
CA LYS A 54 4.07 -16.44 -0.97
C LYS A 54 5.02 -15.50 -1.72
N ASP A 55 6.14 -15.19 -1.10
CA ASP A 55 7.20 -14.35 -1.66
C ASP A 55 6.81 -12.88 -1.84
N VAL A 56 5.73 -12.45 -1.21
CA VAL A 56 5.30 -11.05 -1.21
C VAL A 56 5.25 -10.56 0.23
N SER A 57 5.90 -9.44 0.51
CA SER A 57 5.85 -8.83 1.83
C SER A 57 4.72 -7.81 1.91
N VAL A 58 4.11 -7.69 3.09
CA VAL A 58 3.08 -6.68 3.37
C VAL A 58 3.53 -5.85 4.56
N GLU A 59 3.51 -4.55 4.38
CA GLU A 59 3.79 -3.58 5.45
C GLU A 59 2.59 -2.66 5.62
N ILE A 60 2.31 -2.28 6.85
CA ILE A 60 1.24 -1.32 7.15
C ILE A 60 1.87 -0.10 7.79
N LEU A 61 1.70 1.05 7.17
CA LEU A 61 2.32 2.29 7.60
C LEU A 61 1.25 3.37 7.82
N SER A 62 1.53 4.25 8.78
CA SER A 62 0.78 5.50 8.88
C SER A 62 1.20 6.43 7.73
N VAL A 63 0.43 7.48 7.49
CA VAL A 63 0.80 8.49 6.50
C VAL A 63 2.16 9.09 6.85
N GLU A 64 2.39 9.38 8.13
CA GLU A 64 3.67 9.95 8.57
C GLU A 64 4.84 9.01 8.33
N ASP A 65 4.69 7.74 8.68
CA ASP A 65 5.76 6.75 8.47
C ASP A 65 6.03 6.49 7.00
N ALA A 66 4.98 6.50 6.18
CA ALA A 66 5.15 6.36 4.73
C ALA A 66 5.90 7.55 4.14
N LYS A 67 5.59 8.74 4.60
CA LYS A 67 6.29 9.95 4.19
C LYS A 67 7.77 9.88 4.58
N LYS A 68 8.05 9.52 5.84
CA LYS A 68 9.42 9.39 6.32
C LYS A 68 10.21 8.37 5.51
N GLY A 69 9.62 7.20 5.29
CA GLY A 69 10.27 6.16 4.50
C GLY A 69 10.58 6.60 3.07
N TRP A 70 9.66 7.34 2.46
CA TRP A 70 9.89 7.89 1.13
C TRP A 70 11.02 8.91 1.11
N MET A 71 11.04 9.81 2.10
CA MET A 71 12.06 10.85 2.18
C MET A 71 13.46 10.30 2.48
N GLU A 72 13.55 9.21 3.25
CA GLU A 72 14.83 8.60 3.58
C GLU A 72 15.46 7.87 2.39
N ASN A 73 14.69 7.01 1.72
CA ASN A 73 15.23 6.14 0.66
C ASN A 73 14.15 5.67 -0.32
N GLU A 74 13.10 6.44 -0.49
CA GLU A 74 11.99 6.12 -1.38
C GLU A 74 11.41 4.74 -1.10
N LEU A 75 11.22 4.43 0.20
CA LEU A 75 10.64 3.17 0.71
C LEU A 75 11.50 1.93 0.46
N GLY A 76 12.80 2.13 0.25
CA GLY A 76 13.74 1.02 0.14
C GLY A 76 13.87 0.47 -1.27
N ASN A 77 13.86 -0.85 -1.39
CA ASN A 77 14.05 -1.53 -2.67
C ASN A 77 12.80 -2.30 -3.07
N GLY A 78 12.75 -2.68 -4.34
CA GLY A 78 11.72 -3.55 -4.87
C GLY A 78 10.65 -2.81 -5.64
N ASN A 79 9.59 -3.55 -5.98
CA ASN A 79 8.46 -3.05 -6.75
C ASN A 79 7.23 -3.02 -5.87
N LEU A 80 6.61 -1.85 -5.75
CA LEU A 80 5.57 -1.60 -4.77
C LEU A 80 4.18 -1.57 -5.37
N LEU A 81 3.25 -2.22 -4.69
CA LEU A 81 1.82 -1.99 -4.81
C LEU A 81 1.41 -1.25 -3.55
N ILE A 82 0.94 -0.02 -3.69
CA ILE A 82 0.49 0.78 -2.56
C ILE A 82 -1.03 0.76 -2.50
N LEU A 83 -1.58 0.41 -1.35
CA LEU A 83 -3.01 0.33 -1.12
C LEU A 83 -3.45 1.37 -0.11
N PHE A 84 -4.51 2.07 -0.46
CA PHE A 84 -5.20 3.00 0.43
C PHE A 84 -6.63 2.55 0.63
N LYS A 85 -7.15 2.71 1.82
CA LYS A 85 -8.54 2.40 2.13
C LYS A 85 -9.50 3.45 1.59
N ASP A 86 -9.04 4.71 1.49
CA ASP A 86 -9.87 5.82 1.05
C ASP A 86 -9.06 6.84 0.24
N ILE A 87 -9.78 7.71 -0.45
CA ILE A 87 -9.20 8.74 -1.31
C ILE A 87 -8.45 9.79 -0.48
N LYS A 88 -8.99 10.14 0.67
CA LYS A 88 -8.42 11.16 1.53
C LYS A 88 -6.98 10.84 1.94
N THR A 89 -6.73 9.61 2.36
CA THR A 89 -5.40 9.18 2.79
C THR A 89 -4.41 9.22 1.63
N CYS A 90 -4.84 8.77 0.46
CA CYS A 90 -4.01 8.83 -0.74
C CYS A 90 -3.62 10.27 -1.08
N TYR A 91 -4.59 11.17 -1.02
CA TYR A 91 -4.38 12.57 -1.31
C TYR A 91 -3.43 13.22 -0.30
N GLU A 92 -3.58 12.89 0.98
CA GLU A 92 -2.69 13.39 2.02
C GLU A 92 -1.24 12.99 1.73
N LEU A 93 -0.99 11.74 1.41
CA LEU A 93 0.36 11.27 1.15
C LEU A 93 0.95 11.91 -0.11
N LYS A 94 0.15 12.07 -1.14
CA LYS A 94 0.59 12.74 -2.37
C LYS A 94 0.99 14.20 -2.09
N ASN A 95 0.24 14.89 -1.26
CA ASN A 95 0.56 16.27 -0.89
C ASN A 95 1.81 16.40 -0.03
N GLU A 96 2.22 15.31 0.63
CA GLU A 96 3.44 15.28 1.43
C GLU A 96 4.70 15.03 0.58
N GLY A 97 4.55 14.92 -0.72
CA GLY A 97 5.70 14.83 -1.63
C GLY A 97 6.03 13.43 -2.13
N VAL A 98 5.23 12.44 -1.77
CA VAL A 98 5.40 11.09 -2.31
C VAL A 98 4.92 11.07 -3.76
N ASN A 99 5.73 10.53 -4.66
CA ASN A 99 5.42 10.52 -6.08
C ASN A 99 4.39 9.44 -6.41
N ILE A 100 3.12 9.80 -6.30
CA ILE A 100 2.00 8.90 -6.56
C ILE A 100 1.40 9.20 -7.93
N GLU A 101 1.42 8.19 -8.80
CA GLU A 101 0.89 8.29 -10.16
C GLU A 101 0.08 7.03 -10.48
N ASN A 102 -0.71 7.09 -11.55
CA ASN A 102 -1.44 5.92 -12.07
C ASN A 102 -2.33 5.26 -11.01
N ILE A 103 -3.17 6.07 -10.37
CA ILE A 103 -4.05 5.62 -9.31
C ILE A 103 -5.25 4.88 -9.91
N GLN A 104 -5.52 3.67 -9.42
CA GLN A 104 -6.74 2.93 -9.75
C GLN A 104 -7.69 3.01 -8.57
N ILE A 105 -8.97 3.18 -8.85
CA ILE A 105 -10.00 3.22 -7.81
C ILE A 105 -10.85 1.97 -7.93
N GLY A 106 -10.87 1.20 -6.84
CA GLY A 106 -11.70 0.01 -6.72
C GLY A 106 -12.94 0.30 -5.88
N GLY A 107 -13.28 -0.60 -4.94
CA GLY A 107 -14.43 -0.42 -4.07
C GLY A 107 -14.26 0.74 -3.11
N LEU A 108 -15.22 1.65 -3.07
CA LEU A 108 -15.24 2.75 -2.11
C LEU A 108 -16.27 2.49 -1.02
N PRO A 109 -16.03 3.02 0.19
CA PRO A 109 -17.01 2.87 1.28
C PRO A 109 -18.29 3.62 0.99
#